data_f83770a1545668f5307d7b4ed2e84c4d
#
_entry.id   f83770a1545668f5307d7b4ed2e84c4d
#
_cell.length_a   1.000
_cell.length_b   1.000
_cell.length_c   1.000
_cell.angle_alpha   90.00
_cell.angle_beta   90.00
_cell.angle_gamma   90.00
#
_symmetry.space_group_name_H-M   'P 1'
#
loop_
_entity.id
_entity.type
_entity.pdbx_description
1 polymer ?
#
loop_
_entity_poly.entity_id
_entity_poly.type
_entity_poly.pdbx_seq_one_letter_code
_entity_poly.pdbx_strand_id
1 'polypeptide(L)'
;MRALGIDTSNYTTSAAVFDGSGGYNAGRLLEVRPGELGLRQSDALFQHIKHLPGRFAELRAEGWLTGLSAVGASTRPRAVEGSYMPCFLAGEGQGRTLADALGVPFYAVSHQQGHIAAAAWSAGRLELLDRPMLAWHLSGGTTELLYVEPDGVNVRAQCVGGTSDISAGQLIDRTGVLLGLPFPAGKALDALASESGPVRGFPVKLNGLTFSLSG
;
A
#
# COMPACT_ATOMS: atom_id res chain seq x y z
N MET A 1 -10.88 6.34 20.45
CA MET A 1 -10.58 4.91 20.11
C MET A 1 -9.26 4.91 19.38
N ARG A 2 -8.29 4.08 19.76
CA ARG A 2 -7.01 3.96 19.04
C ARG A 2 -6.88 2.57 18.44
N ALA A 3 -6.57 2.49 17.16
CA ALA A 3 -6.34 1.25 16.45
C ALA A 3 -4.88 1.17 15.97
N LEU A 4 -4.22 0.06 16.26
CA LEU A 4 -2.88 -0.26 15.75
C LEU A 4 -3.03 -1.01 14.44
N GLY A 5 -2.35 -0.56 13.39
CA GLY A 5 -2.21 -1.25 12.11
C GLY A 5 -0.77 -1.70 11.88
N ILE A 6 -0.59 -2.90 11.32
CA ILE A 6 0.73 -3.44 10.97
C ILE A 6 0.70 -3.86 9.50
N ASP A 7 1.70 -3.41 8.74
CA ASP A 7 1.90 -3.86 7.36
C ASP A 7 3.35 -4.30 7.15
N THR A 8 3.51 -5.52 6.69
CA THR A 8 4.79 -6.13 6.33
C THR A 8 4.76 -6.62 4.89
N SER A 9 4.06 -5.87 4.03
CA SER A 9 4.08 -6.09 2.59
C SER A 9 5.43 -5.67 2.00
N ASN A 10 5.95 -6.46 1.14
CA ASN A 10 7.10 -6.25 0.26
C ASN A 10 8.29 -5.43 0.84
N TYR A 11 8.39 -4.10 0.63
CA TYR A 11 9.63 -3.34 0.87
C TYR A 11 9.62 -2.43 2.09
N THR A 12 8.54 -2.37 2.86
CA THR A 12 8.45 -1.51 4.04
C THR A 12 7.88 -2.26 5.22
N THR A 13 8.60 -2.24 6.36
CA THR A 13 8.03 -2.63 7.64
C THR A 13 7.32 -1.41 8.22
N SER A 14 6.02 -1.48 8.42
CA SER A 14 5.22 -0.38 8.94
C SER A 14 4.37 -0.82 10.13
N ALA A 15 4.34 0.04 11.15
CA ALA A 15 3.38 -0.02 12.23
C ALA A 15 2.83 1.39 12.46
N ALA A 16 1.52 1.54 12.50
CA ALA A 16 0.87 2.82 12.64
C ALA A 16 -0.26 2.76 13.67
N VAL A 17 -0.50 3.87 14.35
CA VAL A 17 -1.68 4.01 15.22
C VAL A 17 -2.53 5.16 14.72
N PHE A 18 -3.83 4.94 14.66
CA PHE A 18 -4.84 5.90 14.28
C PHE A 18 -5.87 6.04 15.39
N ASP A 19 -6.30 7.28 15.73
CA ASP A 19 -7.21 7.56 16.83
C ASP A 19 -8.62 8.02 16.38
N GLY A 20 -8.84 8.05 15.07
CA GLY A 20 -10.07 8.52 14.45
C GLY A 20 -9.95 9.92 13.83
N SER A 21 -8.98 10.71 14.25
CA SER A 21 -8.72 12.08 13.73
C SER A 21 -7.34 12.22 13.12
N GLY A 22 -6.35 11.54 13.66
CA GLY A 22 -4.99 11.55 13.19
C GLY A 22 -4.26 10.28 13.60
N GLY A 23 -2.97 10.20 13.28
CA GLY A 23 -2.17 9.04 13.60
C GLY A 23 -0.69 9.26 13.44
N TYR A 24 0.07 8.26 13.84
CA TYR A 24 1.51 8.21 13.67
C TYR A 24 1.91 6.92 12.98
N ASN A 25 2.77 7.03 11.97
CA ASN A 25 3.29 5.89 11.22
C ASN A 25 4.80 5.75 11.43
N ALA A 26 5.22 4.65 12.02
CA ALA A 26 6.60 4.24 12.15
C ALA A 26 6.95 3.27 11.02
N GLY A 27 7.59 3.77 9.96
CA GLY A 27 7.97 3.00 8.77
C GLY A 27 9.47 2.83 8.62
N ARG A 28 9.91 1.67 8.09
CA ARG A 28 11.29 1.44 7.69
C ARG A 28 11.37 0.61 6.42
N LEU A 29 12.11 1.12 5.44
CA LEU A 29 12.40 0.38 4.21
C LEU A 29 13.30 -0.83 4.51
N LEU A 30 13.06 -1.90 3.77
CA LEU A 30 13.93 -3.07 3.73
C LEU A 30 15.19 -2.76 2.91
N GLU A 31 16.29 -3.38 3.29
CA GLU A 31 17.55 -3.24 2.59
C GLU A 31 17.61 -4.23 1.42
N VAL A 32 17.79 -3.70 0.21
CA VAL A 32 18.07 -4.47 -1.00
C VAL A 32 19.57 -4.38 -1.27
N ARG A 33 20.22 -5.51 -1.47
CA ARG A 33 21.67 -5.54 -1.74
C ARG A 33 21.98 -4.85 -3.07
N PRO A 34 23.10 -4.14 -3.16
CA PRO A 34 23.52 -3.55 -4.43
C PRO A 34 23.58 -4.61 -5.55
N GLY A 35 22.94 -4.31 -6.68
CA GLY A 35 22.89 -5.20 -7.84
C GLY A 35 21.74 -6.22 -7.85
N GLU A 36 20.94 -6.33 -6.77
CA GLU A 36 19.73 -7.12 -6.75
C GLU A 36 18.52 -6.29 -7.23
N LEU A 37 17.64 -6.92 -8.02
CA LEU A 37 16.43 -6.30 -8.55
C LEU A 37 15.22 -6.41 -7.60
N GLY A 38 15.41 -6.98 -6.40
CA GLY A 38 14.35 -7.19 -5.42
C GLY A 38 14.80 -8.05 -4.25
N LEU A 39 13.85 -8.38 -3.37
CA LEU A 39 14.06 -9.23 -2.20
C LEU A 39 13.37 -10.59 -2.38
N ARG A 40 14.04 -11.65 -1.96
CA ARG A 40 13.38 -12.94 -1.74
C ARG A 40 12.40 -12.81 -0.58
N GLN A 41 11.28 -13.53 -0.64
CA GLN A 41 10.26 -13.49 0.40
C GLN A 41 10.78 -13.87 1.80
N SER A 42 11.72 -14.82 1.86
CA SER A 42 12.40 -15.20 3.09
C SER A 42 13.24 -14.07 3.69
N ASP A 43 13.94 -13.32 2.84
CA ASP A 43 14.78 -12.21 3.28
C ASP A 43 13.92 -11.02 3.74
N ALA A 44 12.81 -10.78 3.02
CA ALA A 44 11.82 -9.78 3.44
C ALA A 44 11.20 -10.14 4.80
N LEU A 45 10.73 -11.38 4.98
CA LEU A 45 10.19 -11.87 6.23
C LEU A 45 11.19 -11.72 7.39
N PHE A 46 12.44 -12.12 7.17
CA PHE A 46 13.50 -11.98 8.18
C PHE A 46 13.73 -10.52 8.58
N GLN A 47 13.82 -9.62 7.61
CA GLN A 47 14.02 -8.20 7.88
C GLN A 47 12.81 -7.60 8.61
N HIS A 48 11.58 -7.95 8.21
CA HIS A 48 10.37 -7.49 8.91
C HIS A 48 10.37 -7.88 10.39
N ILE A 49 10.69 -9.14 10.68
CA ILE A 49 10.79 -9.62 12.08
C ILE A 49 11.82 -8.80 12.87
N LYS A 50 12.97 -8.48 12.27
CA LYS A 50 14.00 -7.66 12.91
C LYS A 50 13.60 -6.19 13.11
N HIS A 51 12.80 -5.64 12.19
CA HIS A 51 12.45 -4.23 12.21
C HIS A 51 11.25 -3.91 13.11
N LEU A 52 10.26 -4.82 13.21
CA LEU A 52 9.03 -4.59 13.97
C LEU A 52 9.28 -4.11 15.42
N PRO A 53 10.17 -4.73 16.22
CA PRO A 53 10.42 -4.24 17.59
C PRO A 53 10.82 -2.76 17.65
N GLY A 54 11.64 -2.30 16.70
CA GLY A 54 12.04 -0.90 16.61
C GLY A 54 10.88 0.03 16.25
N ARG A 55 9.94 -0.41 15.41
CA ARG A 55 8.73 0.36 15.06
C ARG A 55 7.81 0.51 16.26
N PHE A 56 7.65 -0.56 17.05
CA PHE A 56 6.91 -0.48 18.31
C PHE A 56 7.58 0.40 19.36
N ALA A 57 8.91 0.34 19.46
CA ALA A 57 9.65 1.21 20.39
C ALA A 57 9.45 2.69 20.02
N GLU A 58 9.44 3.04 18.74
CA GLU A 58 9.16 4.37 18.23
C GLU A 58 7.74 4.82 18.58
N LEU A 59 6.72 4.01 18.25
CA LEU A 59 5.31 4.29 18.62
C LEU A 59 5.14 4.50 20.14
N ARG A 60 5.85 3.72 20.94
CA ARG A 60 5.82 3.86 22.40
C ARG A 60 6.45 5.17 22.86
N ALA A 61 7.61 5.54 22.30
CA ALA A 61 8.30 6.78 22.65
C ALA A 61 7.43 8.01 22.34
N GLU A 62 6.67 7.96 21.25
CA GLU A 62 5.72 8.99 20.82
C GLU A 62 4.37 8.92 21.57
N GLY A 63 4.21 8.01 22.54
CA GLY A 63 2.99 7.90 23.37
C GLY A 63 1.77 7.30 22.66
N TRP A 64 1.94 6.64 21.52
CA TRP A 64 0.82 6.13 20.74
C TRP A 64 0.32 4.74 21.16
N LEU A 65 1.10 3.94 21.89
CA LEU A 65 0.72 2.57 22.27
C LEU A 65 -0.20 2.45 23.50
N THR A 66 -0.67 3.58 24.04
CA THR A 66 -1.59 3.57 25.20
C THR A 66 -3.05 3.62 24.72
N GLY A 67 -3.92 2.86 25.39
CA GLY A 67 -5.37 2.88 25.13
C GLY A 67 -5.76 2.29 23.76
N LEU A 68 -4.98 1.33 23.28
CA LEU A 68 -5.33 0.58 22.07
C LEU A 68 -6.63 -0.20 22.30
N SER A 69 -7.56 -0.10 21.38
CA SER A 69 -8.87 -0.75 21.41
C SER A 69 -9.06 -1.76 20.27
N ALA A 70 -8.11 -1.81 19.33
CA ALA A 70 -8.10 -2.78 18.25
C ALA A 70 -6.68 -2.92 17.68
N VAL A 71 -6.40 -4.08 17.11
CA VAL A 71 -5.20 -4.34 16.30
C VAL A 71 -5.64 -4.88 14.95
N GLY A 72 -5.04 -4.36 13.88
CA GLY A 72 -5.20 -4.89 12.53
C GLY A 72 -3.84 -5.18 11.89
N ALA A 73 -3.82 -6.12 10.96
CA ALA A 73 -2.64 -6.35 10.13
C ALA A 73 -3.03 -6.72 8.71
N SER A 74 -2.19 -6.30 7.75
CA SER A 74 -2.23 -6.86 6.40
C SER A 74 -1.75 -8.30 6.46
N THR A 75 -2.60 -9.24 6.01
CA THR A 75 -2.33 -10.69 6.06
C THR A 75 -2.11 -11.30 4.68
N ARG A 76 -2.37 -10.53 3.63
CA ARG A 76 -2.28 -10.95 2.22
C ARG A 76 -2.28 -9.75 1.28
N PRO A 77 -1.79 -9.90 0.04
CA PRO A 77 -1.82 -8.82 -0.96
C PRO A 77 -3.22 -8.31 -1.29
N ARG A 78 -4.15 -9.22 -1.61
CA ARG A 78 -5.54 -8.93 -2.01
C ARG A 78 -6.53 -9.80 -1.23
N ALA A 79 -7.76 -9.35 -1.08
CA ALA A 79 -8.83 -10.09 -0.40
C ALA A 79 -9.48 -11.11 -1.34
N VAL A 80 -8.68 -11.96 -2.00
CA VAL A 80 -9.11 -13.03 -2.90
C VAL A 80 -8.48 -14.34 -2.50
N GLU A 81 -9.11 -15.45 -2.85
CA GLU A 81 -8.61 -16.79 -2.59
C GLU A 81 -7.25 -17.01 -3.27
N GLY A 82 -6.33 -17.71 -2.59
CA GLY A 82 -4.98 -17.96 -3.08
C GLY A 82 -4.03 -16.77 -3.03
N SER A 83 -4.48 -15.60 -2.63
CA SER A 83 -3.61 -14.42 -2.44
C SER A 83 -2.77 -14.60 -1.18
N TYR A 84 -1.50 -14.98 -1.35
CA TYR A 84 -0.58 -15.27 -0.26
C TYR A 84 0.84 -14.81 -0.58
N MET A 85 1.50 -14.22 0.39
CA MET A 85 2.94 -13.96 0.38
C MET A 85 3.52 -14.14 1.79
N PRO A 86 4.64 -14.87 1.96
CA PRO A 86 5.22 -15.17 3.27
C PRO A 86 5.58 -13.95 4.13
N CYS A 87 5.96 -12.83 3.52
CA CYS A 87 6.34 -11.62 4.27
C CYS A 87 5.24 -11.10 5.20
N PHE A 88 3.96 -11.32 4.86
CA PHE A 88 2.84 -10.90 5.71
C PHE A 88 2.77 -11.63 7.05
N LEU A 89 3.36 -12.82 7.16
CA LEU A 89 3.35 -13.60 8.41
C LEU A 89 4.01 -12.86 9.58
N ALA A 90 4.98 -11.97 9.32
CA ALA A 90 5.60 -11.17 10.37
C ALA A 90 4.59 -10.23 11.05
N GLY A 91 3.86 -9.46 10.25
CA GLY A 91 2.85 -8.51 10.74
C GLY A 91 1.64 -9.21 11.33
N GLU A 92 1.15 -10.25 10.68
CA GLU A 92 0.00 -11.03 11.16
C GLU A 92 0.30 -11.70 12.51
N GLY A 93 1.44 -12.40 12.63
CA GLY A 93 1.83 -13.07 13.87
C GLY A 93 1.97 -12.10 15.04
N GLN A 94 2.66 -10.98 14.84
CA GLN A 94 2.79 -9.94 15.86
C GLN A 94 1.44 -9.32 16.21
N GLY A 95 0.62 -9.01 15.20
CA GLY A 95 -0.69 -8.39 15.39
C GLY A 95 -1.64 -9.27 16.21
N ARG A 96 -1.74 -10.56 15.89
CA ARG A 96 -2.55 -11.53 16.65
C ARG A 96 -2.07 -11.66 18.10
N THR A 97 -0.76 -11.85 18.28
CA THR A 97 -0.17 -11.97 19.63
C THR A 97 -0.45 -10.74 20.47
N LEU A 98 -0.33 -9.54 19.90
CA LEU A 98 -0.63 -8.30 20.62
C LEU A 98 -2.11 -8.14 20.92
N ALA A 99 -3.00 -8.45 19.99
CA ALA A 99 -4.43 -8.39 20.21
C ALA A 99 -4.86 -9.30 21.38
N ASP A 100 -4.38 -10.53 21.39
CA ASP A 100 -4.64 -11.50 22.46
C ASP A 100 -4.07 -11.02 23.80
N ALA A 101 -2.81 -10.53 23.81
CA ALA A 101 -2.18 -10.05 25.03
C ALA A 101 -2.86 -8.80 25.62
N LEU A 102 -3.45 -7.96 24.78
CA LEU A 102 -4.17 -6.75 25.19
C LEU A 102 -5.67 -6.99 25.43
N GLY A 103 -6.21 -8.16 25.09
CA GLY A 103 -7.62 -8.46 25.18
C GLY A 103 -8.51 -7.61 24.25
N VAL A 104 -7.99 -7.24 23.08
CA VAL A 104 -8.68 -6.42 22.08
C VAL A 104 -8.91 -7.21 20.78
N PRO A 105 -9.90 -6.85 19.94
CA PRO A 105 -10.14 -7.54 18.68
C PRO A 105 -8.98 -7.39 17.70
N PHE A 106 -8.74 -8.47 16.92
CA PHE A 106 -7.82 -8.48 15.79
C PHE A 106 -8.60 -8.44 14.47
N TYR A 107 -8.16 -7.57 13.55
CA TYR A 107 -8.74 -7.43 12.21
C TYR A 107 -7.70 -7.81 11.14
N ALA A 108 -7.98 -8.89 10.42
CA ALA A 108 -7.21 -9.28 9.26
C ALA A 108 -7.71 -8.49 8.03
N VAL A 109 -6.80 -7.77 7.38
CA VAL A 109 -7.09 -7.01 6.15
C VAL A 109 -6.14 -7.44 5.04
N SER A 110 -6.45 -7.13 3.78
CA SER A 110 -5.47 -7.21 2.72
C SER A 110 -4.71 -5.90 2.58
N HIS A 111 -3.50 -5.95 2.03
CA HIS A 111 -2.70 -4.77 1.73
C HIS A 111 -3.44 -3.80 0.81
N GLN A 112 -4.15 -4.31 -0.21
CA GLN A 112 -4.97 -3.51 -1.12
C GLN A 112 -6.09 -2.77 -0.39
N GLN A 113 -6.79 -3.41 0.55
CA GLN A 113 -7.80 -2.75 1.39
C GLN A 113 -7.19 -1.62 2.23
N GLY A 114 -6.00 -1.85 2.79
CA GLY A 114 -5.25 -0.82 3.49
C GLY A 114 -4.94 0.40 2.62
N HIS A 115 -4.51 0.21 1.38
CA HIS A 115 -4.28 1.29 0.42
C HIS A 115 -5.54 2.08 0.09
N ILE A 116 -6.67 1.40 -0.13
CA ILE A 116 -7.97 2.03 -0.41
C ILE A 116 -8.40 2.91 0.76
N ALA A 117 -8.32 2.36 1.99
CA ALA A 117 -8.67 3.10 3.20
C ALA A 117 -7.73 4.30 3.43
N ALA A 118 -6.43 4.13 3.24
CA ALA A 118 -5.44 5.20 3.38
C ALA A 118 -5.67 6.33 2.34
N ALA A 119 -6.01 5.99 1.11
CA ALA A 119 -6.34 6.97 0.07
C ALA A 119 -7.60 7.77 0.42
N ALA A 120 -8.67 7.12 0.88
CA ALA A 120 -9.89 7.77 1.31
C ALA A 120 -9.63 8.69 2.51
N TRP A 121 -8.84 8.24 3.49
CA TRP A 121 -8.47 9.03 4.65
C TRP A 121 -7.64 10.26 4.28
N SER A 122 -6.59 10.08 3.48
CA SER A 122 -5.70 11.19 3.08
C SER A 122 -6.40 12.26 2.24
N ALA A 123 -7.45 11.86 1.52
CA ALA A 123 -8.33 12.77 0.79
C ALA A 123 -9.39 13.46 1.68
N GLY A 124 -9.49 13.11 2.97
CA GLY A 124 -10.57 13.56 3.85
C GLY A 124 -11.94 13.06 3.46
N ARG A 125 -12.03 11.89 2.81
CA ARG A 125 -13.23 11.34 2.19
C ARG A 125 -13.53 9.91 2.65
N LEU A 126 -13.41 9.65 3.97
CA LEU A 126 -13.69 8.31 4.54
C LEU A 126 -15.09 7.79 4.22
N GLU A 127 -16.07 8.69 4.04
CA GLU A 127 -17.45 8.32 3.65
C GLU A 127 -17.52 7.60 2.29
N LEU A 128 -16.46 7.64 1.48
CA LEU A 128 -16.39 6.86 0.24
C LEU A 128 -16.34 5.35 0.50
N LEU A 129 -15.86 4.93 1.68
CA LEU A 129 -15.80 3.52 2.06
C LEU A 129 -17.18 2.93 2.41
N ASP A 130 -18.19 3.78 2.65
CA ASP A 130 -19.55 3.39 3.03
C ASP A 130 -20.47 3.21 1.81
N ARG A 131 -19.97 3.35 0.60
CA ARG A 131 -20.73 3.24 -0.66
C ARG A 131 -19.91 2.68 -1.81
N PRO A 132 -20.54 2.11 -2.84
CA PRO A 132 -19.81 1.68 -4.04
C PRO A 132 -19.09 2.84 -4.71
N MET A 133 -17.84 2.59 -5.14
CA MET A 133 -16.99 3.57 -5.83
C MET A 133 -16.05 2.89 -6.83
N LEU A 134 -15.47 3.69 -7.71
CA LEU A 134 -14.33 3.28 -8.52
C LEU A 134 -13.04 3.83 -7.91
N ALA A 135 -11.99 3.02 -7.89
CA ALA A 135 -10.68 3.40 -7.39
C ALA A 135 -9.59 2.98 -8.39
N TRP A 136 -8.64 3.87 -8.64
CA TRP A 136 -7.42 3.53 -9.36
C TRP A 136 -6.38 2.95 -8.39
N HIS A 137 -5.87 1.77 -8.72
CA HIS A 137 -4.71 1.18 -8.05
C HIS A 137 -3.50 1.32 -8.96
N LEU A 138 -2.67 2.33 -8.70
CA LEU A 138 -1.50 2.70 -9.50
C LEU A 138 -0.23 2.41 -8.73
N SER A 139 0.69 1.65 -9.33
CA SER A 139 1.99 1.34 -8.74
C SER A 139 3.04 1.12 -9.84
N GLY A 140 4.27 0.80 -9.42
CA GLY A 140 5.33 0.40 -10.35
C GLY A 140 5.01 -0.86 -11.17
N GLY A 141 4.22 -1.78 -10.63
CA GLY A 141 3.84 -3.03 -11.28
C GLY A 141 2.37 -3.15 -11.65
N THR A 142 1.51 -2.24 -11.18
CA THR A 142 0.05 -2.38 -11.28
C THR A 142 -0.58 -1.10 -11.79
N THR A 143 -1.55 -1.24 -12.70
CA THR A 143 -2.45 -0.17 -13.13
C THR A 143 -3.81 -0.77 -13.37
N GLU A 144 -4.66 -0.73 -12.36
CA GLU A 144 -5.96 -1.38 -12.31
C GLU A 144 -7.06 -0.38 -11.95
N LEU A 145 -8.20 -0.52 -12.59
CA LEU A 145 -9.45 0.11 -12.17
C LEU A 145 -10.21 -0.89 -11.30
N LEU A 146 -10.47 -0.52 -10.07
CA LEU A 146 -11.15 -1.33 -9.09
C LEU A 146 -12.58 -0.82 -8.90
N TYR A 147 -13.54 -1.73 -8.91
CA TYR A 147 -14.86 -1.52 -8.31
C TYR A 147 -14.77 -1.91 -6.85
N VAL A 148 -15.08 -0.96 -5.98
CA VAL A 148 -14.97 -1.10 -4.53
C VAL A 148 -16.35 -0.92 -3.92
N GLU A 149 -16.74 -1.83 -3.02
CA GLU A 149 -18.00 -1.76 -2.30
C GLU A 149 -17.82 -2.11 -0.82
N PRO A 150 -18.70 -1.62 0.07
CA PRO A 150 -18.67 -2.00 1.49
C PRO A 150 -18.85 -3.51 1.66
N ASP A 151 -18.09 -4.10 2.61
CA ASP A 151 -18.16 -5.51 2.97
C ASP A 151 -17.96 -5.67 4.49
N GLY A 152 -19.04 -5.57 5.25
CA GLY A 152 -19.01 -5.57 6.70
C GLY A 152 -18.24 -4.37 7.25
N VAL A 153 -17.18 -4.64 8.01
CA VAL A 153 -16.28 -3.60 8.57
C VAL A 153 -15.14 -3.21 7.62
N ASN A 154 -15.17 -3.71 6.40
CA ASN A 154 -14.10 -3.55 5.41
C ASN A 154 -14.69 -3.18 4.05
N VAL A 155 -13.89 -3.24 3.01
CA VAL A 155 -14.33 -3.09 1.63
C VAL A 155 -13.94 -4.32 0.81
N ARG A 156 -14.74 -4.66 -0.20
CA ARG A 156 -14.41 -5.63 -1.24
C ARG A 156 -14.02 -4.88 -2.50
N ALA A 157 -12.88 -5.24 -3.07
CA ALA A 157 -12.37 -4.64 -4.30
C ALA A 157 -12.27 -5.70 -5.41
N GLN A 158 -12.87 -5.42 -6.56
CA GLN A 158 -12.83 -6.24 -7.75
C GLN A 158 -12.15 -5.47 -8.88
N CYS A 159 -11.17 -6.05 -9.56
CA CYS A 159 -10.59 -5.47 -10.76
C CYS A 159 -11.61 -5.55 -11.90
N VAL A 160 -12.00 -4.39 -12.45
CA VAL A 160 -12.95 -4.26 -13.54
C VAL A 160 -12.31 -3.75 -14.83
N GLY A 161 -11.06 -3.29 -14.76
CA GLY A 161 -10.32 -2.79 -15.92
C GLY A 161 -8.88 -2.45 -15.57
N GLY A 162 -8.16 -1.83 -16.49
CA GLY A 162 -6.79 -1.41 -16.28
C GLY A 162 -5.96 -1.47 -17.55
N THR A 163 -4.64 -1.44 -17.39
CA THR A 163 -3.73 -1.55 -18.52
C THR A 163 -3.65 -2.98 -19.05
N SER A 164 -3.57 -3.11 -20.38
CA SER A 164 -3.36 -4.39 -21.08
C SER A 164 -1.89 -4.73 -21.30
N ASP A 165 -0.99 -3.82 -20.97
CA ASP A 165 0.45 -3.95 -21.26
C ASP A 165 1.33 -3.50 -20.10
N ILE A 166 1.88 -2.31 -20.14
CA ILE A 166 2.76 -1.80 -19.08
C ILE A 166 1.98 -1.03 -18.00
N SER A 167 2.50 -1.04 -16.77
CA SER A 167 1.93 -0.21 -15.71
C SER A 167 2.29 1.26 -15.88
N ALA A 168 1.51 2.15 -15.26
CA ALA A 168 1.78 3.59 -15.23
C ALA A 168 3.18 3.89 -14.66
N GLY A 169 3.57 3.18 -13.59
CA GLY A 169 4.91 3.34 -13.02
C GLY A 169 6.02 2.93 -13.99
N GLN A 170 5.83 1.82 -14.72
CA GLN A 170 6.78 1.43 -15.78
C GLN A 170 6.85 2.45 -16.92
N LEU A 171 5.73 3.04 -17.31
CA LEU A 171 5.70 4.10 -18.32
C LEU A 171 6.52 5.31 -17.83
N ILE A 172 6.29 5.75 -16.60
CA ILE A 172 7.03 6.86 -15.97
C ILE A 172 8.52 6.57 -15.93
N ASP A 173 8.92 5.40 -15.44
CA ASP A 173 10.32 5.04 -15.31
C ASP A 173 11.02 4.90 -16.66
N ARG A 174 10.38 4.25 -17.65
CA ARG A 174 10.91 4.12 -19.00
C ARG A 174 11.06 5.48 -19.70
N THR A 175 10.07 6.36 -19.54
CA THR A 175 10.14 7.73 -20.07
C THR A 175 11.28 8.50 -19.42
N GLY A 176 11.42 8.41 -18.10
CA GLY A 176 12.51 9.06 -17.39
C GLY A 176 13.89 8.58 -17.83
N VAL A 177 14.07 7.28 -18.02
CA VAL A 177 15.32 6.70 -18.53
C VAL A 177 15.63 7.21 -19.95
N LEU A 178 14.62 7.31 -20.83
CA LEU A 178 14.79 7.89 -22.18
C LEU A 178 15.19 9.36 -22.15
N LEU A 179 14.78 10.10 -21.12
CA LEU A 179 15.18 11.49 -20.89
C LEU A 179 16.51 11.64 -20.12
N GLY A 180 17.20 10.54 -19.82
CA GLY A 180 18.46 10.55 -19.08
C GLY A 180 18.31 10.81 -17.57
N LEU A 181 17.10 10.65 -17.01
CA LEU A 181 16.85 10.83 -15.59
C LEU A 181 17.28 9.59 -14.78
N PRO A 182 17.63 9.74 -13.49
CA PRO A 182 17.99 8.62 -12.63
C PRO A 182 16.77 7.71 -12.37
N PHE A 183 17.02 6.42 -12.26
CA PHE A 183 16.00 5.43 -11.84
C PHE A 183 15.95 5.30 -10.30
N PRO A 184 14.75 5.20 -9.67
CA PRO A 184 13.41 5.37 -10.25
C PRO A 184 13.13 6.83 -10.63
N ALA A 185 12.50 7.03 -11.81
CA ALA A 185 12.44 8.33 -12.45
C ALA A 185 11.25 9.21 -12.00
N GLY A 186 10.28 8.65 -11.25
CA GLY A 186 9.01 9.33 -10.95
C GLY A 186 9.19 10.71 -10.34
N LYS A 187 10.03 10.86 -9.31
CA LYS A 187 10.25 12.14 -8.64
C LYS A 187 10.90 13.19 -9.55
N ALA A 188 11.89 12.77 -10.35
CA ALA A 188 12.59 13.67 -11.27
C ALA A 188 11.68 14.08 -12.44
N LEU A 189 10.87 13.15 -12.95
CA LEU A 189 9.91 13.43 -14.01
C LEU A 189 8.79 14.35 -13.55
N ASP A 190 8.30 14.18 -12.33
CA ASP A 190 7.28 15.05 -11.71
C ASP A 190 7.79 16.49 -11.56
N ALA A 191 9.04 16.67 -11.13
CA ALA A 191 9.67 17.99 -11.06
C ALA A 191 9.73 18.68 -12.44
N LEU A 192 10.15 17.94 -13.48
CA LEU A 192 10.16 18.48 -14.86
C LEU A 192 8.76 18.79 -15.38
N ALA A 193 7.78 17.95 -15.07
CA ALA A 193 6.39 18.15 -15.47
C ALA A 193 5.79 19.39 -14.83
N SER A 194 6.18 19.73 -13.60
CA SER A 194 5.71 20.91 -12.87
C SER A 194 6.19 22.23 -13.51
N GLU A 195 7.29 22.19 -14.27
CA GLU A 195 7.83 23.33 -15.01
C GLU A 195 7.26 23.46 -16.43
N SER A 196 6.49 22.44 -16.88
CA SER A 196 5.93 22.40 -18.23
C SER A 196 4.65 23.25 -18.35
N GLY A 197 4.45 23.82 -19.54
CA GLY A 197 3.17 24.45 -19.92
C GLY A 197 2.08 23.41 -20.23
N PRO A 198 0.91 23.89 -20.75
CA PRO A 198 -0.21 22.99 -21.08
C PRO A 198 0.21 21.93 -22.09
N VAL A 199 -0.08 20.65 -21.76
CA VAL A 199 0.31 19.49 -22.55
C VAL A 199 -0.87 19.00 -23.39
N ARG A 200 -0.62 18.56 -24.62
CA ARG A 200 -1.59 17.80 -25.39
C ARG A 200 -1.69 16.38 -24.84
N GLY A 201 -2.93 15.92 -24.60
CA GLY A 201 -3.16 14.51 -24.24
C GLY A 201 -2.72 13.58 -25.38
N PHE A 202 -2.18 12.43 -25.01
CA PHE A 202 -1.89 11.35 -25.96
C PHE A 202 -3.16 10.57 -26.25
N PRO A 203 -3.37 10.13 -27.52
CA PRO A 203 -4.45 9.20 -27.80
C PRO A 203 -4.18 7.87 -27.10
N VAL A 204 -5.17 7.35 -26.40
CA VAL A 204 -5.11 6.07 -25.71
C VAL A 204 -6.11 5.12 -26.38
N LYS A 205 -5.64 3.93 -26.75
CA LYS A 205 -6.52 2.88 -27.30
C LYS A 205 -7.31 2.25 -26.16
N LEU A 206 -8.62 2.34 -26.24
CA LEU A 206 -9.55 1.79 -25.27
C LEU A 206 -10.27 0.55 -25.83
N ASN A 207 -10.44 -0.47 -24.98
CA ASN A 207 -11.28 -1.61 -25.22
C ASN A 207 -12.11 -1.89 -23.96
N GLY A 208 -13.33 -1.35 -23.89
CA GLY A 208 -14.13 -1.33 -22.67
C GLY A 208 -13.42 -0.53 -21.56
N LEU A 209 -13.16 -1.16 -20.43
CA LEU A 209 -12.42 -0.57 -19.31
C LEU A 209 -10.91 -0.88 -19.33
N THR A 210 -10.43 -1.48 -20.40
CA THR A 210 -9.02 -1.82 -20.60
C THR A 210 -8.38 -0.86 -21.59
N PHE A 211 -7.12 -0.49 -21.36
CA PHE A 211 -6.38 0.44 -22.21
C PHE A 211 -4.89 0.05 -22.31
N SER A 212 -4.24 0.51 -23.38
CA SER A 212 -2.81 0.38 -23.59
C SER A 212 -2.09 1.66 -23.17
N LEU A 213 -0.97 1.53 -22.47
CA LEU A 213 -0.08 2.63 -22.12
C LEU A 213 1.19 2.66 -22.97
N SER A 214 1.43 1.62 -23.78
CA SER A 214 2.59 1.58 -24.68
C SER A 214 2.27 2.05 -26.11
N GLY A 215 1.02 2.36 -26.41
CA GLY A 215 0.59 2.85 -27.73
C GLY A 215 -0.34 1.91 -28.49
#